data_25d5eb0e759ab80036c10d06855943e6
#
_entry.id   25d5eb0e759ab80036c10d06855943e6
#
_cell.length_a   1.000
_cell.length_b   1.000
_cell.length_c   1.000
_cell.angle_alpha   90.00
_cell.angle_beta   90.00
_cell.angle_gamma   90.00
#
_symmetry.space_group_name_H-M   'P 1'
#
loop_
_entity.id
_entity.type
_entity.pdbx_description
1 polymer ?
#
loop_
_entity_poly.entity_id
_entity_poly.type
_entity_poly.pdbx_seq_one_letter_code
_entity_poly.pdbx_strand_id
1 'polypeptide(L)'
;RQMCIRDRAYTFMAAHGEPVGKSLLEEDYKQYALDMEKKAEEKGVKLLIPVDNIVADDFSNDANFKVVERGGIPDDMEGLDIGPKTCKLFADAIKGAKTVVWNGPMGCFEMPNFAKGTIAVAQAMADLKDATTIIGGGDSASACNNLGFGDKMTHISTGGGASLEFLEGKELPGVAAANDK
;
A
#
# COMPACT_ATOMS: atom_id res chain seq x y z
N ARG A 1 3.00 -4.17 -16.75
CA ARG A 1 2.20 -3.14 -16.09
C ARG A 1 2.46 -3.28 -14.59
N GLN A 2 3.15 -2.33 -14.04
CA GLN A 2 3.52 -2.34 -12.63
C GLN A 2 2.26 -2.00 -11.82
N MET A 3 1.86 -2.87 -10.92
CA MET A 3 0.67 -2.71 -10.10
C MET A 3 1.08 -2.09 -8.77
N CYS A 4 0.74 -0.83 -8.56
CA CYS A 4 0.93 -0.16 -7.29
C CYS A 4 -0.23 -0.51 -6.34
N ILE A 5 0.02 -0.73 -5.06
CA ILE A 5 -1.04 -0.99 -4.05
C ILE A 5 -2.07 0.15 -4.00
N ARG A 6 -1.65 1.37 -4.32
CA ARG A 6 -2.52 2.51 -4.50
C ARG A 6 -3.69 2.20 -5.45
N ASP A 7 -3.44 1.54 -6.57
CA ASP A 7 -4.46 1.22 -7.57
C ASP A 7 -5.52 0.27 -7.01
N ARG A 8 -5.14 -0.62 -6.09
CA ARG A 8 -6.09 -1.51 -5.40
C ARG A 8 -7.03 -0.74 -4.47
N ALA A 9 -6.57 0.32 -3.80
CA ALA A 9 -7.43 1.14 -2.96
C ALA A 9 -8.55 1.80 -3.78
N TYR A 10 -8.26 2.25 -5.00
CA TYR A 10 -9.28 2.81 -5.91
C TYR A 10 -10.25 1.74 -6.40
N THR A 11 -9.83 0.49 -6.55
CA THR A 11 -10.73 -0.63 -6.86
C THR A 11 -11.74 -0.84 -5.73
N PHE A 12 -11.34 -0.76 -4.46
CA PHE A 12 -12.26 -0.79 -3.31
C PHE A 12 -13.23 0.39 -3.32
N MET A 13 -12.75 1.62 -3.55
CA MET A 13 -13.61 2.81 -3.63
C MET A 13 -14.62 2.69 -4.77
N ALA A 14 -14.18 2.29 -5.97
CA ALA A 14 -15.05 2.11 -7.12
C ALA A 14 -16.06 0.96 -6.94
N ALA A 15 -15.72 -0.08 -6.17
CA ALA A 15 -16.64 -1.15 -5.81
C ALA A 15 -17.84 -0.65 -4.97
N HIS A 16 -17.65 0.43 -4.22
CA HIS A 16 -18.70 1.14 -3.48
C HIS A 16 -19.40 2.23 -4.31
N GLY A 17 -19.09 2.36 -5.61
CA GLY A 17 -19.66 3.38 -6.49
C GLY A 17 -19.08 4.78 -6.27
N GLU A 18 -17.94 4.88 -5.59
CA GLU A 18 -17.28 6.17 -5.35
C GLU A 18 -16.49 6.60 -6.60
N PRO A 19 -16.47 7.90 -6.94
CA PRO A 19 -15.68 8.41 -8.05
C PRO A 19 -14.18 8.27 -7.77
N VAL A 20 -13.45 7.78 -8.75
CA VAL A 20 -11.99 7.59 -8.69
C VAL A 20 -11.24 8.40 -9.78
N GLY A 21 -11.97 9.21 -10.57
CA GLY A 21 -11.42 10.03 -11.63
C GLY A 21 -10.63 9.21 -12.66
N LYS A 22 -9.46 9.72 -13.04
CA LYS A 22 -8.51 9.03 -13.93
C LYS A 22 -7.62 8.01 -13.22
N SER A 23 -7.83 7.76 -11.93
CA SER A 23 -7.01 6.83 -11.17
C SER A 23 -7.06 5.43 -11.78
N LEU A 24 -5.92 4.73 -11.74
CA LEU A 24 -5.85 3.35 -12.21
C LEU A 24 -6.74 2.47 -11.34
N LEU A 25 -7.55 1.66 -11.99
CA LEU A 25 -8.48 0.78 -11.31
C LEU A 25 -8.59 -0.55 -12.06
N GLU A 26 -8.86 -1.61 -11.34
CA GLU A 26 -9.06 -2.96 -11.88
C GLU A 26 -10.57 -3.28 -11.85
N GLU A 27 -11.28 -2.96 -12.96
CA GLU A 27 -12.74 -3.13 -13.06
C GLU A 27 -13.21 -4.55 -12.70
N ASP A 28 -12.50 -5.57 -13.17
CA ASP A 28 -12.83 -6.98 -12.97
C ASP A 28 -12.69 -7.43 -11.50
N TYR A 29 -11.99 -6.66 -10.67
CA TYR A 29 -11.75 -6.98 -9.26
C TYR A 29 -12.68 -6.27 -8.27
N LYS A 30 -13.66 -5.48 -8.74
CA LYS A 30 -14.61 -4.79 -7.84
C LYS A 30 -15.40 -5.76 -6.96
N GLN A 31 -15.93 -6.83 -7.56
CA GLN A 31 -16.65 -7.84 -6.78
C GLN A 31 -15.74 -8.55 -5.78
N TYR A 32 -14.51 -8.87 -6.20
CA TYR A 32 -13.52 -9.47 -5.30
C TYR A 32 -13.17 -8.54 -4.13
N ALA A 33 -13.11 -7.23 -4.35
CA ALA A 33 -12.87 -6.26 -3.28
C ALA A 33 -13.98 -6.30 -2.22
N LEU A 34 -15.25 -6.30 -2.64
CA LEU A 34 -16.39 -6.44 -1.72
C LEU A 34 -16.39 -7.77 -0.96
N ASP A 35 -16.05 -8.86 -1.63
CA ASP A 35 -15.93 -10.18 -1.00
C ASP A 35 -14.81 -10.21 0.04
N MET A 36 -13.72 -9.49 -0.20
CA MET A 36 -12.61 -9.38 0.76
C MET A 36 -12.97 -8.54 1.99
N GLU A 37 -13.74 -7.45 1.82
CA GLU A 37 -14.26 -6.68 2.95
C GLU A 37 -15.15 -7.55 3.84
N LYS A 38 -16.11 -8.25 3.25
CA LYS A 38 -16.98 -9.17 3.97
C LYS A 38 -16.18 -10.26 4.71
N LYS A 39 -15.20 -10.86 4.04
CA LYS A 39 -14.34 -11.89 4.63
C LYS A 39 -13.50 -11.35 5.79
N ALA A 40 -13.03 -10.09 5.67
CA ALA A 40 -12.30 -9.43 6.75
C ALA A 40 -13.20 -9.23 7.97
N GLU A 41 -14.44 -8.76 7.77
CA GLU A 41 -15.43 -8.60 8.83
C GLU A 41 -15.75 -9.92 9.52
N GLU A 42 -16.06 -10.98 8.75
CA GLU A 42 -16.36 -12.33 9.26
C GLU A 42 -15.21 -12.92 10.10
N LYS A 43 -13.97 -12.57 9.76
CA LYS A 43 -12.77 -13.02 10.47
C LYS A 43 -12.31 -12.08 11.58
N GLY A 44 -12.99 -10.96 11.81
CA GLY A 44 -12.58 -9.95 12.77
C GLY A 44 -11.27 -9.26 12.41
N VAL A 45 -10.91 -9.24 11.12
CA VAL A 45 -9.72 -8.56 10.60
C VAL A 45 -10.06 -7.11 10.25
N LYS A 46 -9.32 -6.18 10.80
CA LYS A 46 -9.50 -4.76 10.50
C LYS A 46 -8.91 -4.44 9.13
N LEU A 47 -9.75 -4.23 8.14
CA LEU A 47 -9.36 -3.73 6.82
C LEU A 47 -9.47 -2.20 6.82
N LEU A 48 -8.39 -1.52 6.47
CA LEU A 48 -8.33 -0.05 6.39
C LEU A 48 -8.15 0.38 4.94
N ILE A 49 -9.05 1.24 4.47
CA ILE A 49 -9.01 1.87 3.16
C ILE A 49 -8.75 3.36 3.36
N PRO A 50 -8.03 4.04 2.45
CA PRO A 50 -7.78 5.47 2.55
C PRO A 50 -9.07 6.29 2.74
N VAL A 51 -9.02 7.26 3.66
CA VAL A 51 -10.12 8.18 3.96
C VAL A 51 -9.95 9.54 3.28
N ASP A 52 -8.75 9.83 2.80
CA ASP A 52 -8.40 10.99 1.98
C ASP A 52 -7.26 10.64 1.02
N ASN A 53 -7.15 11.39 -0.06
CA ASN A 53 -6.17 11.16 -1.13
C ASN A 53 -5.54 12.48 -1.55
N ILE A 54 -4.30 12.43 -2.03
CA ILE A 54 -3.67 13.50 -2.80
C ILE A 54 -3.90 13.19 -4.27
N VAL A 55 -4.64 14.07 -4.94
CA VAL A 55 -4.99 13.94 -6.36
C VAL A 55 -4.34 15.04 -7.18
N ALA A 56 -3.98 14.73 -8.43
CA ALA A 56 -3.34 15.66 -9.34
C ALA A 56 -4.00 15.63 -10.72
N ASP A 57 -3.84 16.71 -11.48
CA ASP A 57 -4.38 16.87 -12.84
C ASP A 57 -3.52 16.17 -13.90
N ASP A 58 -2.25 15.84 -13.56
CA ASP A 58 -1.32 15.14 -14.43
C ASP A 58 -0.35 14.26 -13.61
N PHE A 59 0.22 13.22 -14.24
CA PHE A 59 1.24 12.35 -13.65
C PHE A 59 2.62 13.01 -13.70
N SER A 60 2.80 14.05 -12.91
CA SER A 60 4.04 14.85 -12.81
C SER A 60 4.22 15.38 -11.42
N ASN A 61 5.48 15.47 -10.95
CA ASN A 61 5.77 16.11 -9.66
C ASN A 61 5.35 17.59 -9.61
N ASP A 62 5.31 18.26 -10.76
CA ASP A 62 4.96 19.66 -10.89
C ASP A 62 3.49 19.90 -11.24
N ALA A 63 2.67 18.85 -11.26
CA ALA A 63 1.24 18.94 -11.49
C ALA A 63 0.53 19.73 -10.40
N ASN A 64 -0.62 20.34 -10.74
CA ASN A 64 -1.48 20.92 -9.72
C ASN A 64 -2.13 19.80 -8.92
N PHE A 65 -1.97 19.81 -7.62
CA PHE A 65 -2.50 18.78 -6.73
C PHE A 65 -3.26 19.36 -5.55
N LYS A 66 -4.17 18.57 -5.03
CA LYS A 66 -4.95 18.90 -3.83
C LYS A 66 -5.25 17.65 -3.02
N VAL A 67 -5.59 17.87 -1.74
CA VAL A 67 -6.13 16.82 -0.88
C VAL A 67 -7.65 16.77 -1.07
N VAL A 68 -8.19 15.58 -1.22
CA VAL A 68 -9.64 15.32 -1.30
C VAL A 68 -10.03 14.23 -0.32
N GLU A 69 -11.22 14.33 0.25
CA GLU A 69 -11.80 13.25 1.05
C GLU A 69 -12.14 12.04 0.15
N ARG A 70 -12.29 10.87 0.76
CA ARG A 70 -12.79 9.68 0.09
C ARG A 70 -14.14 9.99 -0.60
N GLY A 71 -14.30 9.52 -1.83
CA GLY A 71 -15.48 9.83 -2.65
C GLY A 71 -15.48 11.24 -3.28
N GLY A 72 -14.40 12.02 -3.13
CA GLY A 72 -14.28 13.38 -3.67
C GLY A 72 -13.24 13.52 -4.78
N ILE A 73 -12.82 12.44 -5.44
CA ILE A 73 -11.85 12.51 -6.54
C ILE A 73 -12.55 13.04 -7.80
N PRO A 74 -12.10 14.19 -8.35
CA PRO A 74 -12.70 14.76 -9.58
C PRO A 74 -12.41 13.88 -10.80
N ASP A 75 -13.30 13.95 -11.81
CA ASP A 75 -13.19 13.16 -13.04
C ASP A 75 -11.93 13.47 -13.87
N ASP A 76 -11.41 14.68 -13.74
CA ASP A 76 -10.22 15.17 -14.44
C ASP A 76 -8.91 14.95 -13.70
N MET A 77 -8.96 14.40 -12.48
CA MET A 77 -7.80 14.15 -11.64
C MET A 77 -7.57 12.66 -11.37
N GLU A 78 -6.32 12.33 -11.02
CA GLU A 78 -5.93 10.99 -10.56
C GLU A 78 -5.29 11.02 -9.18
N GLY A 79 -5.47 9.97 -8.42
CA GLY A 79 -4.84 9.83 -7.11
C GLY A 79 -3.38 9.42 -7.22
N LEU A 80 -2.50 10.19 -6.60
CA LEU A 80 -1.05 9.95 -6.64
C LEU A 80 -0.44 9.59 -5.28
N ASP A 81 -1.13 9.90 -4.17
CA ASP A 81 -0.72 9.49 -2.83
C ASP A 81 -1.93 9.43 -1.89
N ILE A 82 -1.76 8.84 -0.72
CA ILE A 82 -2.73 8.93 0.37
C ILE A 82 -2.67 10.31 1.04
N GLY A 83 -3.80 10.76 1.57
CA GLY A 83 -3.88 12.04 2.25
C GLY A 83 -3.36 12.01 3.70
N PRO A 84 -3.25 13.18 4.35
CA PRO A 84 -2.69 13.29 5.70
C PRO A 84 -3.53 12.59 6.77
N LYS A 85 -4.85 12.51 6.63
CA LYS A 85 -5.71 11.76 7.55
C LYS A 85 -5.45 10.26 7.44
N THR A 86 -5.26 9.76 6.22
CA THR A 86 -4.92 8.35 5.98
C THR A 86 -3.53 8.02 6.50
N CYS A 87 -2.54 8.92 6.31
CA CYS A 87 -1.20 8.75 6.89
C CYS A 87 -1.29 8.54 8.42
N LYS A 88 -2.06 9.38 9.09
CA LYS A 88 -2.29 9.25 10.54
C LYS A 88 -3.02 7.95 10.90
N LEU A 89 -4.07 7.61 10.17
CA LEU A 89 -4.85 6.39 10.37
C LEU A 89 -3.98 5.14 10.28
N PHE A 90 -3.13 5.06 9.26
CA PHE A 90 -2.25 3.91 9.03
C PHE A 90 -1.11 3.88 10.06
N ALA A 91 -0.51 5.02 10.39
CA ALA A 91 0.50 5.09 11.44
C ALA A 91 -0.07 4.65 12.80
N ASP A 92 -1.27 5.10 13.16
CA ASP A 92 -1.94 4.68 14.39
C ASP A 92 -2.28 3.17 14.39
N ALA A 93 -2.61 2.61 13.23
CA ALA A 93 -2.87 1.17 13.10
C ALA A 93 -1.60 0.32 13.22
N ILE A 94 -0.46 0.83 12.76
CA ILE A 94 0.86 0.18 12.86
C ILE A 94 1.37 0.24 14.30
N LYS A 95 1.05 1.29 15.03
CA LYS A 95 1.54 1.53 16.39
C LYS A 95 1.26 0.36 17.32
N GLY A 96 2.31 -0.16 17.92
CA GLY A 96 2.24 -1.30 18.86
C GLY A 96 2.18 -2.68 18.18
N ALA A 97 2.24 -2.75 16.86
CA ALA A 97 2.35 -4.00 16.15
C ALA A 97 3.69 -4.71 16.49
N LYS A 98 3.65 -6.03 16.59
CA LYS A 98 4.85 -6.86 16.82
C LYS A 98 5.40 -7.45 15.53
N THR A 99 4.59 -7.52 14.50
CA THR A 99 5.00 -7.93 13.15
C THR A 99 4.26 -7.08 12.14
N VAL A 100 5.01 -6.48 11.21
CA VAL A 100 4.46 -5.71 10.09
C VAL A 100 5.07 -6.23 8.80
N VAL A 101 4.23 -6.53 7.83
CA VAL A 101 4.65 -6.83 6.46
C VAL A 101 4.13 -5.71 5.56
N TRP A 102 5.04 -5.02 4.91
CA TRP A 102 4.73 -3.93 3.99
C TRP A 102 5.06 -4.35 2.56
N ASN A 103 4.05 -4.38 1.70
CA ASN A 103 4.19 -4.76 0.30
C ASN A 103 3.47 -3.76 -0.61
N GLY A 104 4.21 -2.80 -1.13
CA GLY A 104 3.80 -1.74 -2.04
C GLY A 104 3.79 -0.35 -1.41
N PRO A 105 4.33 0.67 -2.11
CA PRO A 105 4.32 2.05 -1.66
C PRO A 105 2.90 2.62 -1.59
N MET A 106 2.70 3.65 -0.77
CA MET A 106 1.41 4.30 -0.58
C MET A 106 1.09 5.29 -1.70
N GLY A 107 2.10 5.86 -2.32
CA GLY A 107 1.99 6.84 -3.41
C GLY A 107 3.13 6.71 -4.42
N CYS A 108 3.23 7.68 -5.33
CA CYS A 108 4.32 7.80 -6.30
C CYS A 108 5.58 8.31 -5.60
N PHE A 109 6.27 7.46 -4.87
CA PHE A 109 7.40 7.82 -4.00
C PHE A 109 8.60 8.40 -4.76
N GLU A 110 8.69 8.19 -6.08
CA GLU A 110 9.70 8.80 -6.94
C GLU A 110 9.49 10.31 -7.12
N MET A 111 8.28 10.79 -6.84
CA MET A 111 7.91 12.20 -6.89
C MET A 111 7.81 12.75 -5.47
N PRO A 112 8.67 13.69 -5.06
CA PRO A 112 8.71 14.22 -3.68
C PRO A 112 7.36 14.73 -3.16
N ASN A 113 6.53 15.30 -4.04
CA ASN A 113 5.21 15.81 -3.66
C ASN A 113 4.21 14.68 -3.32
N PHE A 114 4.43 13.47 -3.83
CA PHE A 114 3.57 12.29 -3.69
C PHE A 114 4.24 11.12 -2.96
N ALA A 115 5.33 11.39 -2.23
CA ALA A 115 6.05 10.42 -1.41
C ALA A 115 5.64 10.44 0.06
N LYS A 116 4.83 11.41 0.48
CA LYS A 116 4.53 11.68 1.89
C LYS A 116 3.82 10.51 2.59
N GLY A 117 2.91 9.84 1.89
CA GLY A 117 2.23 8.66 2.40
C GLY A 117 3.20 7.50 2.64
N THR A 118 4.08 7.25 1.69
CA THR A 118 5.12 6.22 1.78
C THR A 118 6.09 6.52 2.93
N ILE A 119 6.53 7.77 3.07
CA ILE A 119 7.39 8.21 4.17
C ILE A 119 6.69 8.02 5.52
N ALA A 120 5.41 8.38 5.63
CA ALA A 120 4.66 8.27 6.88
C ALA A 120 4.56 6.81 7.36
N VAL A 121 4.28 5.88 6.45
CA VAL A 121 4.24 4.44 6.76
C VAL A 121 5.62 3.90 7.11
N ALA A 122 6.65 4.24 6.32
CA ALA A 122 8.02 3.83 6.59
C ALA A 122 8.51 4.33 7.97
N GLN A 123 8.21 5.58 8.32
CA GLN A 123 8.56 6.15 9.62
C GLN A 123 7.82 5.45 10.76
N ALA A 124 6.51 5.20 10.60
CA ALA A 124 5.72 4.48 11.60
C ALA A 124 6.26 3.07 11.88
N MET A 125 6.75 2.38 10.84
CA MET A 125 7.41 1.08 10.98
C MET A 125 8.79 1.19 11.65
N ALA A 126 9.58 2.20 11.27
CA ALA A 126 10.90 2.45 11.82
C ALA A 126 10.87 2.83 13.33
N ASP A 127 9.78 3.43 13.78
CA ASP A 127 9.57 3.83 15.18
C ASP A 127 9.13 2.68 16.10
N LEU A 128 8.78 1.52 15.54
CA LEU A 128 8.41 0.35 16.32
C LEU A 128 9.59 -0.18 17.14
N LYS A 129 9.30 -0.52 18.38
CA LYS A 129 10.26 -1.18 19.28
C LYS A 129 9.90 -2.66 19.44
N ASP A 130 10.93 -3.51 19.44
CA ASP A 130 10.75 -4.95 19.63
C ASP A 130 9.73 -5.56 18.65
N ALA A 131 9.79 -5.15 17.40
CA ALA A 131 8.93 -5.60 16.33
C ALA A 131 9.74 -6.14 15.14
N THR A 132 9.15 -7.10 14.45
CA THR A 132 9.67 -7.59 13.17
C THR A 132 9.02 -6.81 12.04
N THR A 133 9.82 -6.08 11.26
CA THR A 133 9.36 -5.28 10.12
C THR A 133 9.93 -5.88 8.82
N ILE A 134 9.03 -6.33 7.96
CA ILE A 134 9.38 -7.00 6.70
C ILE A 134 8.88 -6.16 5.55
N ILE A 135 9.78 -5.85 4.62
CA ILE A 135 9.46 -5.19 3.36
C ILE A 135 9.39 -6.25 2.26
N GLY A 136 8.29 -6.32 1.55
CA GLY A 136 8.09 -7.23 0.43
C GLY A 136 7.87 -6.47 -0.88
N GLY A 137 8.52 -6.95 -1.95
CA GLY A 137 8.38 -6.40 -3.30
C GLY A 137 9.45 -5.37 -3.68
N GLY A 138 9.79 -5.36 -4.96
CA GLY A 138 10.85 -4.52 -5.51
C GLY A 138 10.61 -3.03 -5.31
N ASP A 139 9.38 -2.57 -5.53
CA ASP A 139 9.04 -1.14 -5.39
C ASP A 139 9.09 -0.69 -3.92
N SER A 140 8.60 -1.52 -3.00
CA SER A 140 8.69 -1.23 -1.57
C SER A 140 10.14 -1.22 -1.09
N ALA A 141 10.96 -2.17 -1.56
CA ALA A 141 12.38 -2.24 -1.25
C ALA A 141 13.11 -0.99 -1.78
N SER A 142 12.81 -0.60 -3.03
CA SER A 142 13.35 0.62 -3.65
C SER A 142 12.92 1.87 -2.88
N ALA A 143 11.63 2.00 -2.56
CA ALA A 143 11.12 3.12 -1.78
C ALA A 143 11.79 3.22 -0.42
N CYS A 144 11.87 2.09 0.30
CA CYS A 144 12.48 2.02 1.63
C CYS A 144 13.95 2.44 1.61
N ASN A 145 14.73 1.96 0.64
CA ASN A 145 16.15 2.30 0.49
C ASN A 145 16.34 3.75 0.05
N ASN A 146 15.63 4.21 -0.98
CA ASN A 146 15.76 5.56 -1.51
C ASN A 146 15.37 6.64 -0.49
N LEU A 147 14.40 6.34 0.37
CA LEU A 147 13.96 7.24 1.43
C LEU A 147 14.77 7.12 2.73
N GLY A 148 15.82 6.28 2.77
CA GLY A 148 16.73 6.17 3.90
C GLY A 148 16.20 5.38 5.10
N PHE A 149 15.26 4.47 4.87
CA PHE A 149 14.69 3.60 5.92
C PHE A 149 15.21 2.16 5.88
N GLY A 150 16.04 1.79 4.89
CA GLY A 150 16.49 0.41 4.70
C GLY A 150 17.10 -0.22 5.95
N ASP A 151 18.04 0.47 6.57
CA ASP A 151 18.74 -0.01 7.78
C ASP A 151 17.85 -0.05 9.03
N LYS A 152 16.66 0.51 8.99
CA LYS A 152 15.69 0.53 10.09
C LYS A 152 14.69 -0.62 10.04
N MET A 153 14.72 -1.42 8.98
CA MET A 153 13.83 -2.56 8.78
C MET A 153 14.52 -3.86 9.15
N THR A 154 13.79 -4.81 9.71
CA THR A 154 14.33 -6.12 10.11
C THR A 154 14.73 -6.93 8.88
N HIS A 155 13.92 -6.88 7.81
CA HIS A 155 14.20 -7.64 6.59
C HIS A 155 13.59 -6.94 5.36
N ILE A 156 14.36 -6.90 4.27
CA ILE A 156 13.91 -6.40 2.98
C ILE A 156 14.03 -7.53 1.95
N SER A 157 12.88 -7.91 1.38
CA SER A 157 12.77 -8.92 0.33
C SER A 157 12.34 -8.28 -0.99
N THR A 158 13.09 -8.51 -2.05
CA THR A 158 12.70 -8.13 -3.42
C THR A 158 11.67 -9.09 -4.03
N GLY A 159 11.49 -10.28 -3.45
CA GLY A 159 10.56 -11.32 -3.89
C GLY A 159 9.15 -11.13 -3.33
N GLY A 160 8.45 -10.04 -3.69
CA GLY A 160 7.14 -9.70 -3.13
C GLY A 160 6.08 -10.78 -3.33
N GLY A 161 5.95 -11.34 -4.53
CA GLY A 161 4.99 -12.40 -4.85
C GLY A 161 5.22 -13.66 -4.02
N ALA A 162 6.46 -14.15 -3.99
CA ALA A 162 6.81 -15.34 -3.20
C ALA A 162 6.61 -15.11 -1.69
N SER A 163 6.90 -13.91 -1.19
CA SER A 163 6.67 -13.58 0.22
C SER A 163 5.17 -13.62 0.57
N LEU A 164 4.30 -13.12 -0.31
CA LEU A 164 2.85 -13.18 -0.13
C LEU A 164 2.32 -14.61 -0.21
N GLU A 165 2.77 -15.40 -1.19
CA GLU A 165 2.40 -16.82 -1.32
C GLU A 165 2.82 -17.62 -0.09
N PHE A 166 4.00 -17.36 0.47
CA PHE A 166 4.44 -17.98 1.71
C PHE A 166 3.52 -17.64 2.89
N LEU A 167 3.12 -16.36 3.01
CA LEU A 167 2.19 -15.92 4.05
C LEU A 167 0.78 -16.50 3.88
N GLU A 168 0.38 -16.82 2.65
CA GLU A 168 -0.85 -17.56 2.35
C GLU A 168 -0.77 -19.05 2.70
N GLY A 169 0.40 -19.54 3.11
CA GLY A 169 0.64 -20.95 3.42
C GLY A 169 0.86 -21.83 2.18
N LYS A 170 1.13 -21.24 1.03
CA LYS A 170 1.46 -21.98 -0.20
C LYS A 170 2.89 -22.51 -0.12
N GLU A 171 3.09 -23.71 -0.67
CA GLU A 171 4.42 -24.27 -0.84
C GLU A 171 5.17 -23.49 -1.93
N LEU A 172 6.38 -23.02 -1.61
CA LEU A 172 7.25 -22.34 -2.56
C LEU A 172 8.17 -23.37 -3.23
N PRO A 173 8.13 -23.53 -4.56
CA PRO A 173 8.91 -24.53 -5.26
C PRO A 173 10.42 -24.45 -4.99
N GLY A 174 10.96 -23.23 -4.87
CA GLY A 174 12.38 -23.04 -4.55
C GLY A 174 12.76 -23.44 -3.12
N VAL A 175 11.84 -23.31 -2.16
CA VAL A 175 12.04 -23.73 -0.76
C VAL A 175 11.88 -25.24 -0.66
N ALA A 176 10.86 -25.82 -1.30
CA ALA A 176 10.65 -27.27 -1.35
C ALA A 176 11.86 -27.98 -1.92
N ALA A 177 12.36 -27.54 -3.06
CA ALA A 177 13.55 -28.13 -3.70
C ALA A 177 14.85 -28.03 -2.84
N ALA A 178 14.92 -27.07 -1.92
CA ALA A 178 16.07 -26.94 -1.02
C ALA A 178 16.01 -27.87 0.19
N ASN A 179 14.83 -28.40 0.55
CA ASN A 179 14.64 -29.29 1.68
C ASN A 179 14.84 -30.77 1.36
N ASP A 180 14.97 -31.12 0.08
CA ASP A 180 15.17 -32.51 -0.38
C ASP A 180 16.63 -32.98 -0.37
N LYS A 181 17.47 -32.40 0.49
CA LYS A 181 18.87 -32.81 0.70
C LYS A 181 19.15 -33.23 2.13
#